data_fc86393da4aaf2d259b2df868244c118
#
_entry.id   fc86393da4aaf2d259b2df868244c118
#
_cell.length_a   1.000
_cell.length_b   1.000
_cell.length_c   1.000
_cell.angle_alpha   90.00
_cell.angle_beta   90.00
_cell.angle_gamma   90.00
#
_symmetry.space_group_name_H-M   'P 1'
#
loop_
_entity.id
_entity.type
_entity.pdbx_description
1 polymer ?
#
loop_
_entity_poly.entity_id
_entity_poly.type
_entity_poly.pdbx_seq_one_letter_code
_entity_poly.pdbx_strand_id
1 'polypeptide(L)'
;YAAALAGFRFFLELHGQSSLSANAQYWKGECQYRMGRYKDALDSFYNLISDYPMSQKLAASTLKIGQIYTKQGDRDKAQMMFERVTDQYPDSAEAEVARKALEAAAAKGEPVAAEPS
;
A
#
# COMPACT_ATOMS: atom_id res chain seq x y z
N TYR A 1 -11.86 -12.52 7.66
CA TYR A 1 -10.56 -11.85 7.70
C TYR A 1 -9.85 -11.98 9.05
N ALA A 2 -10.59 -12.01 10.15
CA ALA A 2 -9.96 -12.04 11.47
C ALA A 2 -9.14 -13.33 11.70
N ALA A 3 -9.66 -14.48 11.28
CA ALA A 3 -8.93 -15.74 11.43
C ALA A 3 -7.66 -15.75 10.56
N ALA A 4 -7.76 -15.23 9.33
CA ALA A 4 -6.60 -15.14 8.46
C ALA A 4 -5.55 -14.20 9.04
N LEU A 5 -5.96 -13.10 9.63
CA LEU A 5 -5.06 -12.14 10.27
C LEU A 5 -4.27 -12.81 11.40
N ALA A 6 -4.95 -13.58 12.24
CA ALA A 6 -4.29 -14.30 13.34
C ALA A 6 -3.26 -15.29 12.81
N GLY A 7 -3.58 -15.98 11.71
CA GLY A 7 -2.65 -16.93 11.08
C GLY A 7 -1.41 -16.24 10.54
N PHE A 8 -1.56 -15.08 9.89
CA PHE A 8 -0.42 -14.33 9.38
C PHE A 8 0.47 -13.83 10.50
N ARG A 9 -0.10 -13.36 11.61
CA ARG A 9 0.67 -12.93 12.76
C ARG A 9 1.49 -14.08 13.35
N PHE A 10 0.87 -15.24 13.49
CA PHE A 10 1.56 -16.42 14.02
C PHE A 10 2.71 -16.83 13.11
N PHE A 11 2.48 -16.85 11.80
CA PHE A 11 3.52 -17.18 10.82
C PHE A 11 4.71 -16.22 10.95
N LEU A 12 4.45 -14.92 11.07
CA LEU A 12 5.51 -13.92 11.14
C LEU A 12 6.33 -14.04 12.42
N GLU A 13 5.70 -14.41 13.53
CA GLU A 13 6.42 -14.64 14.78
C GLU A 13 7.39 -15.82 14.66
N LEU A 14 7.01 -16.86 13.90
CA LEU A 14 7.83 -18.06 13.77
C LEU A 14 8.91 -17.93 12.71
N HIS A 15 8.64 -17.26 11.61
CA HIS A 15 9.50 -17.33 10.42
C HIS A 15 10.26 -16.04 10.08
N GLY A 16 9.76 -14.91 10.53
CA GLY A 16 10.46 -13.62 10.51
C GLY A 16 10.90 -13.06 9.16
N GLN A 17 11.93 -13.60 8.55
CA GLN A 17 12.66 -12.90 7.49
C GLN A 17 12.72 -13.62 6.13
N SER A 18 11.80 -14.51 5.84
CA SER A 18 11.78 -15.19 4.55
C SER A 18 10.93 -14.43 3.52
N SER A 19 11.01 -14.82 2.25
CA SER A 19 10.12 -14.26 1.22
C SER A 19 8.65 -14.59 1.52
N LEU A 20 8.40 -15.74 2.15
CA LEU A 20 7.05 -16.09 2.60
C LEU A 20 6.59 -15.16 3.72
N SER A 21 7.52 -14.67 4.54
CA SER A 21 7.20 -13.69 5.59
C SER A 21 6.77 -12.37 4.99
N ALA A 22 7.42 -11.92 3.91
CA ALA A 22 7.00 -10.71 3.23
C ALA A 22 5.58 -10.87 2.65
N ASN A 23 5.28 -12.02 2.06
CA ASN A 23 3.94 -12.30 1.56
C ASN A 23 2.91 -12.32 2.70
N ALA A 24 3.25 -12.94 3.81
CA ALA A 24 2.37 -12.97 4.99
C ALA A 24 2.14 -11.57 5.53
N GLN A 25 3.16 -10.74 5.56
CA GLN A 25 3.05 -9.36 6.00
C GLN A 25 2.11 -8.57 5.07
N TYR A 26 2.24 -8.79 3.76
CA TYR A 26 1.36 -8.15 2.79
C TYR A 26 -0.11 -8.54 3.02
N TRP A 27 -0.37 -9.83 3.17
CA TRP A 27 -1.75 -10.30 3.35
C TRP A 27 -2.33 -9.91 4.71
N LYS A 28 -1.47 -9.77 5.73
CA LYS A 28 -1.89 -9.19 7.00
C LYS A 28 -2.42 -7.77 6.79
N GLY A 29 -1.67 -6.95 6.06
CA GLY A 29 -2.11 -5.59 5.73
C GLY A 29 -3.40 -5.58 4.93
N GLU A 30 -3.52 -6.48 3.97
CA GLU A 30 -4.72 -6.58 3.14
C GLU A 30 -5.95 -6.95 3.97
N CYS A 31 -5.80 -7.89 4.90
CA CYS A 31 -6.90 -8.25 5.81
C CYS A 31 -7.33 -7.05 6.65
N GLN A 32 -6.37 -6.32 7.20
CA GLN A 32 -6.66 -5.14 8.00
C GLN A 32 -7.38 -4.07 7.16
N TYR A 33 -6.94 -3.87 5.94
CA TYR A 33 -7.57 -2.94 5.02
C TYR A 33 -9.04 -3.32 4.77
N ARG A 34 -9.29 -4.60 4.50
CA ARG A 34 -10.64 -5.07 4.21
C ARG A 34 -11.55 -5.02 5.44
N MET A 35 -10.98 -5.08 6.63
CA MET A 35 -11.72 -4.93 7.87
C MET A 35 -11.96 -3.46 8.23
N GLY A 36 -11.46 -2.52 7.43
CA GLY A 36 -11.59 -1.10 7.72
C GLY A 36 -10.60 -0.59 8.75
N ARG A 37 -9.62 -1.38 9.13
CA ARG A 37 -8.59 -1.00 10.08
C ARG A 37 -7.44 -0.30 9.35
N TYR A 38 -7.71 0.91 8.88
CA TYR A 38 -6.79 1.60 7.99
C TYR A 38 -5.45 1.95 8.63
N LYS A 39 -5.47 2.38 9.88
CA LYS A 39 -4.23 2.70 10.58
C LYS A 39 -3.34 1.46 10.74
N ASP A 40 -3.94 0.34 11.13
CA ASP A 40 -3.20 -0.91 11.28
C ASP A 40 -2.67 -1.39 9.93
N ALA A 41 -3.47 -1.26 8.88
CA ALA A 41 -3.05 -1.64 7.55
C ALA A 41 -1.88 -0.78 7.07
N LEU A 42 -1.91 0.52 7.33
CA LEU A 42 -0.78 1.39 7.01
C LEU A 42 0.50 0.92 7.70
N ASP A 43 0.42 0.61 8.99
CA ASP A 43 1.56 0.12 9.73
C ASP A 43 2.10 -1.17 9.12
N SER A 44 1.21 -2.09 8.75
CA SER A 44 1.62 -3.36 8.15
C SER A 44 2.34 -3.17 6.83
N PHE A 45 1.81 -2.30 5.95
CA PHE A 45 2.44 -2.07 4.65
C PHE A 45 3.74 -1.28 4.77
N TYR A 46 3.81 -0.28 5.65
CA TYR A 46 5.06 0.45 5.88
C TYR A 46 6.13 -0.47 6.48
N ASN A 47 5.74 -1.35 7.41
CA ASN A 47 6.69 -2.31 7.97
C ASN A 47 7.20 -3.26 6.91
N LEU A 48 6.36 -3.66 5.96
CA LEU A 48 6.82 -4.52 4.87
C LEU A 48 7.90 -3.81 4.06
N ILE A 49 7.68 -2.56 3.69
CA ILE A 49 8.63 -1.80 2.91
C ILE A 49 9.96 -1.64 3.67
N SER A 50 9.88 -1.38 4.97
CA SER A 50 11.04 -1.18 5.81
C SER A 50 11.81 -2.47 6.07
N ASP A 51 11.08 -3.55 6.37
CA ASP A 51 11.69 -4.80 6.83
C ASP A 51 12.07 -5.74 5.70
N TYR A 52 11.45 -5.59 4.53
CA TYR A 52 11.68 -6.48 3.39
C TYR A 52 12.00 -5.67 2.13
N PRO A 53 13.12 -4.91 2.13
CA PRO A 53 13.40 -3.97 1.04
C PRO A 53 13.68 -4.62 -0.31
N MET A 54 13.86 -5.94 -0.35
CA MET A 54 14.07 -6.67 -1.60
C MET A 54 12.83 -7.45 -2.03
N SER A 55 11.72 -7.26 -1.38
CA SER A 55 10.50 -8.01 -1.66
C SER A 55 9.88 -7.61 -3.00
N GLN A 56 9.27 -8.58 -3.67
CA GLN A 56 8.47 -8.33 -4.86
C GLN A 56 7.12 -7.66 -4.51
N LYS A 57 6.81 -7.53 -3.23
CA LYS A 57 5.58 -6.88 -2.77
C LYS A 57 5.72 -5.38 -2.54
N LEU A 58 6.87 -4.79 -2.83
CA LEU A 58 7.08 -3.36 -2.56
C LEU A 58 6.14 -2.46 -3.36
N ALA A 59 6.01 -2.71 -4.65
CA ALA A 59 5.11 -1.91 -5.50
C ALA A 59 3.66 -2.05 -5.03
N ALA A 60 3.23 -3.29 -4.76
CA ALA A 60 1.87 -3.54 -4.31
C ALA A 60 1.60 -2.89 -2.95
N SER A 61 2.57 -2.95 -2.04
CA SER A 61 2.43 -2.33 -0.71
C SER A 61 2.34 -0.81 -0.82
N THR A 62 3.18 -0.21 -1.65
CA THR A 62 3.16 1.24 -1.87
C THR A 62 1.82 1.67 -2.46
N LEU A 63 1.32 0.91 -3.43
CA LEU A 63 0.00 1.19 -4.02
C LEU A 63 -1.10 1.11 -2.97
N LYS A 64 -1.09 0.07 -2.13
CA LYS A 64 -2.07 -0.10 -1.07
C LYS A 64 -2.06 1.08 -0.10
N ILE A 65 -0.88 1.57 0.25
CA ILE A 65 -0.78 2.74 1.12
C ILE A 65 -1.49 3.94 0.49
N GLY A 66 -1.28 4.17 -0.80
CA GLY A 66 -1.99 5.24 -1.51
C GLY A 66 -3.50 5.07 -1.48
N GLN A 67 -3.96 3.84 -1.69
CA GLN A 67 -5.39 3.53 -1.66
C GLN A 67 -5.98 3.73 -0.25
N ILE A 68 -5.22 3.39 0.79
CA ILE A 68 -5.66 3.61 2.16
C ILE A 68 -5.79 5.11 2.45
N TYR A 69 -4.81 5.90 2.04
CA TYR A 69 -4.90 7.35 2.23
C TYR A 69 -6.10 7.93 1.49
N THR A 70 -6.41 7.40 0.30
CA THR A 70 -7.62 7.81 -0.42
C THR A 70 -8.87 7.53 0.41
N LYS A 71 -8.95 6.35 1.03
CA LYS A 71 -10.09 6.00 1.90
C LYS A 71 -10.18 6.90 3.12
N GLN A 72 -9.05 7.36 3.63
CA GLN A 72 -9.01 8.26 4.77
C GLN A 72 -9.25 9.72 4.39
N GLY A 73 -9.35 10.02 3.10
CA GLY A 73 -9.55 11.39 2.62
C GLY A 73 -8.29 12.22 2.58
N ASP A 74 -7.11 11.62 2.74
CA ASP A 74 -5.84 12.33 2.70
C ASP A 74 -5.29 12.30 1.27
N ARG A 75 -5.78 13.22 0.45
CA ARG A 75 -5.46 13.24 -0.97
C ARG A 75 -4.02 13.52 -1.28
N ASP A 76 -3.39 14.40 -0.50
CA ASP A 76 -1.99 14.75 -0.74
C ASP A 76 -1.07 13.56 -0.52
N LYS A 77 -1.27 12.85 0.58
CA LYS A 77 -0.47 11.65 0.85
C LYS A 77 -0.77 10.53 -0.14
N ALA A 78 -2.03 10.38 -0.53
CA ALA A 78 -2.40 9.40 -1.55
C ALA A 78 -1.67 9.68 -2.86
N GLN A 79 -1.68 10.93 -3.29
CA GLN A 79 -0.99 11.31 -4.52
C GLN A 79 0.50 11.02 -4.44
N MET A 80 1.14 11.36 -3.32
CA MET A 80 2.56 11.09 -3.15
C MET A 80 2.88 9.61 -3.32
N MET A 81 2.04 8.74 -2.76
CA MET A 81 2.27 7.30 -2.84
C MET A 81 2.03 6.77 -4.25
N PHE A 82 0.99 7.25 -4.94
CA PHE A 82 0.75 6.85 -6.32
C PHE A 82 1.88 7.29 -7.23
N GLU A 83 2.38 8.51 -7.04
CA GLU A 83 3.53 9.00 -7.81
C GLU A 83 4.78 8.18 -7.53
N ARG A 84 4.96 7.75 -6.29
CA ARG A 84 6.09 6.88 -5.97
C ARG A 84 6.01 5.56 -6.72
N VAL A 85 4.81 4.99 -6.84
CA VAL A 85 4.64 3.75 -7.61
C VAL A 85 5.01 3.97 -9.08
N THR A 86 4.53 5.04 -9.69
CA THR A 86 4.82 5.31 -11.11
C THR A 86 6.29 5.64 -11.33
N ASP A 87 6.94 6.29 -10.38
CA ASP A 87 8.34 6.68 -10.50
C ASP A 87 9.30 5.53 -10.25
N GLN A 88 9.04 4.72 -9.25
CA GLN A 88 9.97 3.66 -8.84
C GLN A 88 9.67 2.33 -9.51
N TYR A 89 8.43 2.09 -9.91
CA TYR A 89 8.01 0.82 -10.49
C TYR A 89 7.22 1.05 -11.79
N PRO A 90 7.80 1.79 -12.77
CA PRO A 90 7.02 2.28 -13.92
C PRO A 90 6.47 1.18 -14.82
N ASP A 91 7.10 0.01 -14.83
CA ASP A 91 6.69 -1.09 -15.71
C ASP A 91 5.77 -2.09 -15.00
N SER A 92 5.39 -1.82 -13.77
CA SER A 92 4.56 -2.74 -12.99
C SER A 92 3.08 -2.59 -13.31
N ALA A 93 2.31 -3.63 -13.03
CA ALA A 93 0.85 -3.54 -13.08
C ALA A 93 0.33 -2.51 -12.08
N GLU A 94 1.01 -2.40 -10.95
CA GLU A 94 0.66 -1.41 -9.91
C GLU A 94 0.79 0.02 -10.43
N ALA A 95 1.79 0.29 -11.26
CA ALA A 95 1.96 1.62 -11.85
C ALA A 95 0.78 1.99 -12.75
N GLU A 96 0.20 1.03 -13.45
CA GLU A 96 -0.98 1.28 -14.28
C GLU A 96 -2.16 1.71 -13.43
N VAL A 97 -2.37 1.00 -12.31
CA VAL A 97 -3.44 1.36 -11.35
C VAL A 97 -3.19 2.74 -10.77
N ALA A 98 -1.94 3.03 -10.41
CA ALA A 98 -1.58 4.33 -9.84
C ALA A 98 -1.81 5.47 -10.84
N ARG A 99 -1.45 5.27 -12.11
CA ARG A 99 -1.70 6.29 -13.15
C ARG A 99 -3.18 6.59 -13.28
N LYS A 100 -4.00 5.55 -13.27
CA LYS A 100 -5.46 5.74 -13.37
C LYS A 100 -6.01 6.48 -12.16
N ALA A 101 -5.49 6.19 -10.97
CA ALA A 101 -5.90 6.90 -9.76
C ALA A 101 -5.53 8.38 -9.83
N LEU A 102 -4.32 8.69 -10.32
CA LEU A 102 -3.88 10.07 -10.47
C LEU A 102 -4.71 10.81 -11.51
N GLU A 103 -5.02 10.16 -12.63
CA GLU A 103 -5.87 10.74 -13.67
C GLU A 103 -7.28 11.00 -13.17
N ALA A 104 -7.84 10.07 -12.41
CA ALA A 104 -9.18 10.22 -11.87
C ALA A 104 -9.27 11.41 -10.90
N ALA A 105 -8.25 11.59 -10.07
CA ALA A 105 -8.22 12.72 -9.15
C ALA A 105 -8.14 14.04 -9.91
N ALA A 106 -7.30 14.10 -10.94
CA ALA A 106 -7.15 15.30 -11.77
C ALA A 106 -8.45 15.61 -12.51
N ALA A 107 -9.12 14.57 -13.04
CA ALA A 107 -10.36 14.75 -13.79
C ALA A 107 -11.48 15.27 -12.91
N LYS A 108 -11.48 14.94 -11.63
CA LYS A 108 -12.48 15.43 -10.68
C LYS A 108 -12.19 16.84 -10.19
N GLY A 109 -11.09 17.42 -10.63
CA GLY A 109 -10.69 18.74 -10.14
C GLY A 109 -10.20 18.74 -8.72
N GLU A 110 -9.85 17.58 -8.18
CA GLU A 110 -9.32 17.48 -6.83
C GLU A 110 -7.92 18.07 -6.78
N PRO A 111 -7.57 18.70 -5.65
CA PRO A 111 -6.24 19.29 -5.55
C PRO A 111 -5.19 18.18 -5.63
N VAL A 112 -4.20 18.43 -6.46
CA VAL A 112 -2.98 17.63 -6.45
C VAL A 112 -1.95 18.42 -5.67
N ALA A 113 -1.09 17.70 -4.98
CA ALA A 113 -0.03 18.36 -4.22
C ALA A 113 0.76 19.24 -5.18
N ALA A 114 1.11 20.39 -4.82
CA ALA A 114 1.88 21.30 -5.66
C ALA A 114 1.14 21.83 -6.87
N GLU A 115 -0.16 21.66 -6.97
CA GLU A 115 -0.91 22.22 -8.08
C GLU A 115 -1.01 23.74 -7.90
N PRO A 116 -0.41 24.53 -8.76
CA PRO A 116 -0.44 26.00 -8.58
C PRO A 116 -1.67 26.51 -9.20
N SER A 117 -2.58 26.00 -9.61
CA SER A 117 -3.79 26.53 -10.23
C SER A 117 -3.49 27.71 -11.15
#